data_d5a19100a0cb31fddbb40140dc7db7b9
#
_entry.id   d5a19100a0cb31fddbb40140dc7db7b9
#
_cell.length_a   1.000
_cell.length_b   1.000
_cell.length_c   1.000
_cell.angle_alpha   90.00
_cell.angle_beta   90.00
_cell.angle_gamma   90.00
#
_symmetry.space_group_name_H-M   'P 1'
#
loop_
_entity.id
_entity.type
_entity.pdbx_description
1 polymer ?
#
loop_
_entity_poly.entity_id
_entity_poly.type
_entity_poly.pdbx_seq_one_letter_code
_entity_poly.pdbx_strand_id
1 'polypeptide(L)'
;MSLDSCPDCEMPVAQTLNSGHRPVEVDAPMDSGDLSRRGFMKTATATAAAMSVSAAVPRILSAREEAKPTSENLVKKLYESLSDKQKAEVCFSWDHTDDRGLLRTHVSNNWNITDEKELAIGGSFFTRNQQDMIEALFFGLYNPDWHSKIRKQLQDDAGGYGKSQSIAIFGSPASDKFEFVMTGRHLTIRCDGNSTEHVAFGGPIFYGHAASGFNEPASHEGNVYWHQALKANGLYKMLDGKQQQKALIEKAPHEAAAGFREKGIEIPGLPILELSADQKSHAQEVLQALIEPYRTSDQDEVKKCLAANGGLDQCRLAFYKSGDLGDDGVWDNWRLEGPTFVWHFRGNPHVHVWVNVADNASVPLNARG
;
A
#
# COMPACT_ATOMS: atom_id res chain seq x y z
N MET A 1 26.87 10.36 22.00
CA MET A 1 25.52 10.96 22.08
C MET A 1 24.56 9.81 22.09
N SER A 2 23.77 9.67 23.17
CA SER A 2 22.79 8.59 23.34
C SER A 2 21.70 8.76 22.28
N LEU A 3 21.48 7.72 21.48
CA LEU A 3 20.36 7.67 20.54
C LEU A 3 19.12 7.35 21.37
N ASP A 4 18.28 8.34 21.59
CA ASP A 4 17.02 8.18 22.28
C ASP A 4 16.13 7.22 21.49
N SER A 5 15.66 6.17 22.19
CA SER A 5 14.65 5.24 21.70
C SER A 5 13.39 6.01 21.30
N CYS A 6 12.83 5.73 20.14
CA CYS A 6 11.54 6.26 19.76
C CYS A 6 10.47 5.68 20.69
N PRO A 7 9.81 6.48 21.52
CA PRO A 7 8.85 5.97 22.52
C PRO A 7 7.63 5.26 21.89
N ASP A 8 7.38 5.50 20.61
CA ASP A 8 6.17 5.03 19.91
C ASP A 8 6.34 3.65 19.24
N CYS A 9 7.53 3.03 19.35
CA CYS A 9 7.82 1.74 18.71
C CYS A 9 7.94 0.55 19.67
N GLU A 10 7.66 0.71 20.96
CA GLU A 10 7.72 -0.37 21.94
C GLU A 10 6.53 -1.33 21.84
N MET A 11 6.64 -2.29 20.96
CA MET A 11 5.92 -3.56 21.06
C MET A 11 6.91 -4.69 21.36
N PRO A 12 6.60 -5.65 22.23
CA PRO A 12 7.55 -6.68 22.61
C PRO A 12 7.91 -7.56 21.43
N VAL A 13 9.18 -7.57 21.09
CA VAL A 13 9.77 -8.49 20.12
C VAL A 13 9.60 -9.93 20.64
N ALA A 14 8.86 -10.75 19.92
CA ALA A 14 8.82 -12.19 20.18
C ALA A 14 10.23 -12.76 20.04
N GLN A 15 10.75 -13.33 21.12
CA GLN A 15 12.06 -14.00 21.11
C GLN A 15 12.03 -15.15 20.12
N THR A 16 12.81 -15.06 19.06
CA THR A 16 13.07 -16.15 18.12
C THR A 16 13.82 -17.27 18.82
N LEU A 17 13.15 -18.38 19.02
CA LEU A 17 13.79 -19.64 19.40
C LEU A 17 14.57 -20.17 18.19
N ASN A 18 15.87 -20.25 18.36
CA ASN A 18 16.86 -20.76 17.43
C ASN A 18 16.69 -22.28 17.27
N SER A 19 16.07 -22.75 16.19
CA SER A 19 16.03 -24.15 15.79
C SER A 19 16.99 -24.37 14.64
N GLY A 20 18.11 -25.07 14.95
CA GLY A 20 19.15 -25.41 14.01
C GLY A 20 18.65 -26.25 12.82
N HIS A 21 18.94 -25.80 11.63
CA HIS A 21 18.77 -26.55 10.40
C HIS A 21 20.11 -27.13 9.96
N ARG A 22 20.13 -28.45 9.76
CA ARG A 22 21.19 -29.16 9.03
C ARG A 22 20.99 -28.96 7.52
N PRO A 23 22.08 -28.87 6.74
CA PRO A 23 21.96 -28.74 5.28
C PRO A 23 21.58 -30.08 4.66
N VAL A 24 20.65 -30.03 3.71
CA VAL A 24 20.33 -31.14 2.80
C VAL A 24 21.09 -30.90 1.51
N GLU A 25 21.89 -31.94 1.12
CA GLU A 25 22.58 -31.99 -0.16
C GLU A 25 21.57 -32.03 -1.32
N VAL A 26 21.83 -31.24 -2.35
CA VAL A 26 21.04 -31.22 -3.59
C VAL A 26 21.91 -31.82 -4.70
N ASP A 27 21.44 -32.92 -5.25
CA ASP A 27 22.01 -33.56 -6.43
C ASP A 27 21.79 -32.75 -7.72
N ALA A 28 22.75 -32.86 -8.62
CA ALA A 28 22.96 -32.10 -9.83
C ALA A 28 22.09 -32.57 -11.04
N PRO A 29 22.15 -31.87 -12.20
CA PRO A 29 21.01 -31.64 -13.09
C PRO A 29 20.88 -32.63 -14.23
N MET A 30 19.65 -32.82 -14.72
CA MET A 30 19.40 -33.50 -16.01
C MET A 30 19.11 -32.48 -17.12
N ASP A 31 19.77 -32.79 -18.15
CA ASP A 31 19.91 -32.41 -19.54
C ASP A 31 18.73 -31.70 -20.25
N SER A 32 19.11 -30.66 -21.00
CA SER A 32 18.29 -29.82 -21.85
C SER A 32 18.04 -30.48 -23.22
N GLY A 33 16.80 -30.81 -23.51
CA GLY A 33 16.32 -31.16 -24.85
C GLY A 33 15.83 -29.94 -25.62
N ASP A 34 16.62 -29.58 -26.62
CA ASP A 34 16.35 -28.54 -27.62
C ASP A 34 15.17 -28.93 -28.53
N LEU A 35 14.12 -28.10 -28.60
CA LEU A 35 13.08 -28.19 -29.63
C LEU A 35 12.94 -26.87 -30.39
N SER A 36 13.58 -26.91 -31.54
CA SER A 36 13.63 -25.95 -32.62
C SER A 36 12.25 -25.53 -33.14
N ARG A 37 12.07 -24.20 -33.23
CA ARG A 37 11.01 -23.55 -34.03
C ARG A 37 11.32 -23.72 -35.51
N ARG A 38 10.59 -24.57 -36.22
CA ARG A 38 10.30 -24.45 -37.67
C ARG A 38 9.36 -25.55 -38.14
N GLY A 39 8.24 -25.13 -38.72
CA GLY A 39 7.52 -25.96 -39.70
C GLY A 39 6.06 -26.25 -39.31
N PHE A 40 5.16 -25.34 -39.65
CA PHE A 40 3.90 -25.77 -40.27
C PHE A 40 3.27 -24.58 -41.03
N MET A 41 3.67 -24.47 -42.26
CA MET A 41 2.85 -23.85 -43.31
C MET A 41 2.87 -24.82 -44.51
N LYS A 42 1.69 -25.37 -44.85
CA LYS A 42 1.31 -25.68 -46.25
C LYS A 42 -0.13 -26.20 -46.30
N THR A 43 -0.99 -25.35 -46.84
CA THR A 43 -1.94 -25.52 -47.94
C THR A 43 -2.72 -26.85 -48.06
N ALA A 44 -4.06 -26.75 -48.06
CA ALA A 44 -4.88 -27.41 -49.08
C ALA A 44 -6.27 -26.78 -49.12
N THR A 45 -6.61 -26.21 -50.27
CA THR A 45 -7.93 -25.93 -50.82
C THR A 45 -8.63 -27.24 -51.20
N ALA A 46 -9.93 -27.41 -50.97
CA ALA A 46 -10.93 -27.73 -51.97
C ALA A 46 -12.24 -28.33 -51.40
N THR A 47 -13.33 -27.75 -51.79
CA THR A 47 -14.56 -28.33 -52.37
C THR A 47 -15.69 -28.65 -51.40
N ALA A 48 -16.79 -27.92 -51.66
CA ALA A 48 -18.11 -28.04 -51.09
C ALA A 48 -18.81 -29.37 -51.44
N ALA A 49 -19.50 -29.96 -50.47
CA ALA A 49 -20.66 -30.78 -50.66
C ALA A 49 -21.61 -30.62 -49.49
N ALA A 50 -22.77 -30.10 -49.74
CA ALA A 50 -23.86 -29.96 -48.79
C ALA A 50 -24.42 -31.34 -48.43
N MET A 51 -24.40 -31.69 -47.14
CA MET A 51 -25.33 -32.65 -46.52
C MET A 51 -25.74 -32.14 -45.18
N SER A 52 -27.01 -31.77 -45.09
CA SER A 52 -27.69 -31.43 -43.84
C SER A 52 -27.82 -32.66 -42.96
N VAL A 53 -26.98 -32.75 -41.95
CA VAL A 53 -27.18 -33.66 -40.80
C VAL A 53 -27.40 -32.78 -39.60
N SER A 54 -28.61 -32.75 -39.06
CA SER A 54 -28.91 -32.18 -37.72
C SER A 54 -28.18 -33.00 -36.69
N ALA A 55 -26.94 -32.62 -36.41
CA ALA A 55 -26.20 -33.06 -35.23
C ALA A 55 -26.55 -32.11 -34.08
N ALA A 56 -27.19 -32.64 -33.06
CA ALA A 56 -27.35 -31.98 -31.78
C ALA A 56 -25.94 -31.67 -31.25
N VAL A 57 -25.53 -30.43 -31.34
CA VAL A 57 -24.29 -29.92 -30.71
C VAL A 57 -24.55 -29.95 -29.22
N PRO A 58 -23.82 -30.74 -28.41
CA PRO A 58 -23.88 -30.56 -26.97
C PRO A 58 -23.43 -29.14 -26.67
N ARG A 59 -24.34 -28.32 -26.13
CA ARG A 59 -23.97 -27.06 -25.48
C ARG A 59 -22.99 -27.42 -24.38
N ILE A 60 -21.71 -27.29 -24.65
CA ILE A 60 -20.71 -27.15 -23.59
C ILE A 60 -21.14 -25.88 -22.87
N LEU A 61 -21.81 -26.06 -21.72
CA LEU A 61 -21.94 -25.04 -20.70
C LEU A 61 -20.50 -24.73 -20.28
N SER A 62 -19.90 -23.75 -20.95
CA SER A 62 -18.70 -23.09 -20.45
C SER A 62 -19.09 -22.63 -19.04
N ALA A 63 -18.54 -23.29 -18.03
CA ALA A 63 -18.64 -22.82 -16.67
C ALA A 63 -18.10 -21.38 -16.71
N ARG A 64 -19.01 -20.44 -16.55
CA ARG A 64 -18.64 -19.02 -16.41
C ARG A 64 -17.79 -18.99 -15.16
N GLU A 65 -16.50 -18.78 -15.33
CA GLU A 65 -15.58 -18.57 -14.22
C GLU A 65 -16.19 -17.45 -13.39
N GLU A 66 -16.69 -17.77 -12.20
CA GLU A 66 -17.29 -16.77 -11.32
C GLU A 66 -16.19 -15.77 -11.02
N ALA A 67 -16.40 -14.53 -11.45
CA ALA A 67 -15.47 -13.44 -11.17
C ALA A 67 -15.24 -13.39 -9.66
N LYS A 68 -13.97 -13.40 -9.23
CA LYS A 68 -13.62 -13.29 -7.81
C LYS A 68 -14.35 -12.07 -7.21
N PRO A 69 -14.95 -12.20 -6.03
CA PRO A 69 -15.62 -11.09 -5.39
C PRO A 69 -14.65 -9.95 -5.15
N THR A 70 -15.08 -8.71 -5.40
CA THR A 70 -14.27 -7.51 -5.09
C THR A 70 -14.13 -7.34 -3.58
N SER A 71 -13.13 -6.54 -3.15
CA SER A 71 -12.92 -6.23 -1.73
C SER A 71 -14.17 -5.61 -1.10
N GLU A 72 -14.87 -4.73 -1.81
CA GLU A 72 -16.13 -4.12 -1.38
C GLU A 72 -17.23 -5.14 -1.12
N ASN A 73 -17.38 -6.10 -2.02
CA ASN A 73 -18.33 -7.19 -1.86
C ASN A 73 -17.96 -8.11 -0.69
N LEU A 74 -16.67 -8.28 -0.42
CA LEU A 74 -16.18 -9.04 0.74
C LEU A 74 -16.46 -8.30 2.05
N VAL A 75 -16.35 -6.96 2.12
CA VAL A 75 -16.76 -6.19 3.30
C VAL A 75 -18.24 -6.43 3.62
N LYS A 76 -19.11 -6.38 2.61
CA LYS A 76 -20.56 -6.64 2.79
C LYS A 76 -20.83 -8.05 3.34
N LYS A 77 -20.23 -9.06 2.70
CA LYS A 77 -20.37 -10.47 3.12
C LYS A 77 -19.81 -10.71 4.53
N LEU A 78 -18.66 -10.10 4.85
CA LEU A 78 -18.08 -10.17 6.18
C LEU A 78 -19.04 -9.59 7.21
N TYR A 79 -19.53 -8.36 6.99
CA TYR A 79 -20.48 -7.68 7.87
C TYR A 79 -21.76 -8.52 8.11
N GLU A 80 -22.32 -9.11 7.07
CA GLU A 80 -23.50 -9.99 7.15
C GLU A 80 -23.22 -11.26 7.97
N SER A 81 -22.00 -11.79 7.91
CA SER A 81 -21.58 -13.00 8.62
C SER A 81 -21.24 -12.78 10.09
N LEU A 82 -21.03 -11.53 10.52
CA LEU A 82 -20.68 -11.20 11.91
C LEU A 82 -21.90 -11.40 12.82
N SER A 83 -21.69 -12.06 13.96
CA SER A 83 -22.66 -12.11 15.05
C SER A 83 -22.85 -10.75 15.71
N ASP A 84 -23.94 -10.55 16.44
CA ASP A 84 -24.19 -9.30 17.17
C ASP A 84 -23.04 -8.97 18.14
N LYS A 85 -22.48 -9.99 18.81
CA LYS A 85 -21.30 -9.80 19.67
C LYS A 85 -20.10 -9.29 18.88
N GLN A 86 -19.83 -9.86 17.71
CA GLN A 86 -18.71 -9.41 16.87
C GLN A 86 -18.96 -7.99 16.34
N LYS A 87 -20.17 -7.68 15.92
CA LYS A 87 -20.53 -6.33 15.46
C LYS A 87 -20.36 -5.30 16.56
N ALA A 88 -20.69 -5.61 17.81
CA ALA A 88 -20.51 -4.70 18.94
C ALA A 88 -19.03 -4.31 19.17
N GLU A 89 -18.09 -5.18 18.80
CA GLU A 89 -16.66 -4.97 19.03
C GLU A 89 -15.93 -4.32 17.83
N VAL A 90 -16.36 -4.60 16.59
CA VAL A 90 -15.61 -4.16 15.39
C VAL A 90 -16.42 -3.29 14.43
N CYS A 91 -17.71 -3.04 14.69
CA CYS A 91 -18.54 -2.18 13.83
C CYS A 91 -18.94 -0.90 14.57
N PHE A 92 -18.71 0.23 13.95
CA PHE A 92 -18.91 1.55 14.52
C PHE A 92 -19.83 2.41 13.65
N SER A 93 -20.44 3.45 14.27
CA SER A 93 -21.13 4.47 13.48
C SER A 93 -20.15 5.19 12.55
N TRP A 94 -20.66 5.76 11.45
CA TRP A 94 -19.82 6.47 10.47
C TRP A 94 -18.97 7.59 11.09
N ASP A 95 -19.56 8.34 12.03
CA ASP A 95 -18.91 9.47 12.69
C ASP A 95 -18.47 9.14 14.13
N HIS A 96 -18.10 7.87 14.37
CA HIS A 96 -17.62 7.43 15.67
C HIS A 96 -16.35 8.16 16.07
N THR A 97 -16.35 8.69 17.30
CA THR A 97 -15.21 9.38 17.92
C THR A 97 -14.87 8.75 19.26
N ASP A 98 -13.59 8.67 19.56
CA ASP A 98 -13.05 8.31 20.87
C ASP A 98 -11.93 9.29 21.27
N ASP A 99 -11.08 8.95 22.22
CA ASP A 99 -9.93 9.75 22.66
C ASP A 99 -8.90 10.00 21.55
N ARG A 100 -8.91 9.18 20.51
CA ARG A 100 -8.11 9.35 19.28
C ARG A 100 -8.73 10.34 18.29
N GLY A 101 -9.94 10.82 18.53
CA GLY A 101 -10.70 11.72 17.65
C GLY A 101 -11.63 10.95 16.71
N LEU A 102 -11.86 11.48 15.48
CA LEU A 102 -12.66 10.79 14.47
C LEU A 102 -11.92 9.54 13.98
N LEU A 103 -12.34 8.39 14.53
CA LEU A 103 -11.58 7.14 14.40
C LEU A 103 -11.46 6.66 12.96
N ARG A 104 -12.51 6.84 12.16
CA ARG A 104 -12.53 6.45 10.76
C ARG A 104 -11.40 7.09 9.94
N THR A 105 -11.02 8.32 10.24
CA THR A 105 -9.96 9.06 9.54
C THR A 105 -8.62 9.03 10.27
N HIS A 106 -8.54 8.26 11.37
CA HIS A 106 -7.31 8.16 12.13
C HIS A 106 -6.25 7.36 11.38
N VAL A 107 -5.02 7.85 11.43
CA VAL A 107 -3.82 7.17 10.91
C VAL A 107 -2.66 7.42 11.84
N SER A 108 -1.91 6.37 12.13
CA SER A 108 -0.70 6.42 12.95
C SER A 108 0.31 5.36 12.46
N ASN A 109 1.54 5.43 12.96
CA ASN A 109 2.63 4.55 12.49
C ASN A 109 2.50 3.10 13.00
N ASN A 110 2.19 2.92 14.29
CA ASN A 110 2.00 1.61 14.92
C ASN A 110 0.78 1.69 15.82
N TRP A 111 -0.33 1.16 15.37
CA TRP A 111 -1.55 1.22 16.14
C TRP A 111 -2.53 0.11 15.76
N ASN A 112 -3.43 -0.18 16.68
CA ASN A 112 -4.53 -1.09 16.45
C ASN A 112 -5.85 -0.36 16.64
N ILE A 113 -6.73 -0.46 15.65
CA ILE A 113 -8.02 0.22 15.67
C ILE A 113 -8.95 -0.41 16.70
N THR A 114 -8.84 -1.71 16.91
CA THR A 114 -9.51 -2.48 17.96
C THR A 114 -8.50 -3.33 18.72
N ASP A 115 -8.86 -3.95 19.84
CA ASP A 115 -7.96 -4.75 20.64
C ASP A 115 -7.36 -5.92 19.85
N GLU A 116 -6.06 -5.87 19.60
CA GLU A 116 -5.34 -6.88 18.83
C GLU A 116 -5.18 -8.23 19.53
N LYS A 117 -5.23 -8.25 20.88
CA LYS A 117 -5.00 -9.46 21.65
C LYS A 117 -6.24 -10.33 21.70
N GLU A 118 -7.39 -9.69 21.91
CA GLU A 118 -8.67 -10.41 21.98
C GLU A 118 -9.33 -10.58 20.61
N LEU A 119 -9.14 -9.61 19.70
CA LEU A 119 -9.82 -9.52 18.41
C LEU A 119 -8.87 -9.81 17.23
N ALA A 120 -7.71 -10.43 17.47
CA ALA A 120 -6.76 -10.79 16.42
C ALA A 120 -7.43 -11.57 15.29
N ILE A 121 -7.14 -11.20 14.04
CA ILE A 121 -7.74 -11.83 12.85
C ILE A 121 -7.52 -13.35 12.83
N GLY A 122 -6.30 -13.80 13.16
CA GLY A 122 -5.93 -15.22 13.22
C GLY A 122 -6.31 -15.92 14.54
N GLY A 123 -6.97 -15.21 15.47
CA GLY A 123 -7.41 -15.74 16.76
C GLY A 123 -8.75 -16.50 16.69
N SER A 124 -9.37 -16.69 17.85
CA SER A 124 -10.66 -17.39 17.97
C SER A 124 -11.88 -16.47 17.84
N PHE A 125 -11.68 -15.16 17.77
CA PHE A 125 -12.78 -14.19 17.67
C PHE A 125 -13.53 -14.29 16.34
N PHE A 126 -12.79 -14.44 15.24
CA PHE A 126 -13.36 -14.66 13.92
C PHE A 126 -13.39 -16.14 13.57
N THR A 127 -14.49 -16.60 12.96
CA THR A 127 -14.58 -17.94 12.38
C THR A 127 -13.59 -18.08 11.22
N ARG A 128 -13.23 -19.31 10.86
CA ARG A 128 -12.30 -19.55 9.74
C ARG A 128 -12.77 -18.90 8.44
N ASN A 129 -14.08 -19.02 8.12
CA ASN A 129 -14.65 -18.38 6.94
C ASN A 129 -14.54 -16.85 6.98
N GLN A 130 -14.71 -16.21 8.14
CA GLN A 130 -14.50 -14.78 8.32
C GLN A 130 -13.03 -14.39 8.15
N GLN A 131 -12.11 -15.17 8.71
CA GLN A 131 -10.66 -14.97 8.52
C GLN A 131 -10.28 -15.04 7.04
N ASP A 132 -10.79 -16.03 6.31
CA ASP A 132 -10.55 -16.20 4.87
C ASP A 132 -11.11 -15.01 4.06
N MET A 133 -12.30 -14.50 4.43
CA MET A 133 -12.87 -13.29 3.82
C MET A 133 -12.01 -12.04 4.10
N ILE A 134 -11.54 -11.84 5.33
CA ILE A 134 -10.68 -10.71 5.70
C ILE A 134 -9.35 -10.79 4.94
N GLU A 135 -8.75 -11.97 4.82
CA GLU A 135 -7.52 -12.17 4.06
C GLU A 135 -7.71 -11.86 2.57
N ALA A 136 -8.78 -12.39 1.97
CA ALA A 136 -9.09 -12.14 0.57
C ALA A 136 -9.39 -10.66 0.28
N LEU A 137 -10.09 -9.97 1.20
CA LEU A 137 -10.35 -8.54 1.16
C LEU A 137 -9.03 -7.76 1.20
N PHE A 138 -8.20 -8.02 2.20
CA PHE A 138 -6.92 -7.34 2.40
C PHE A 138 -6.00 -7.46 1.18
N PHE A 139 -5.74 -8.69 0.72
CA PHE A 139 -4.90 -8.89 -0.46
C PHE A 139 -5.55 -8.40 -1.75
N GLY A 140 -6.87 -8.29 -1.80
CA GLY A 140 -7.61 -7.68 -2.91
C GLY A 140 -7.40 -6.17 -3.06
N LEU A 141 -6.88 -5.49 -2.05
CA LEU A 141 -6.50 -4.06 -2.09
C LEU A 141 -5.11 -3.83 -2.69
N TYR A 142 -4.32 -4.89 -2.85
CA TYR A 142 -2.97 -4.83 -3.41
C TYR A 142 -2.92 -5.38 -4.83
N ASN A 143 -1.95 -4.90 -5.59
CA ASN A 143 -1.58 -5.52 -6.85
C ASN A 143 -1.11 -6.97 -6.60
N PRO A 144 -1.61 -7.97 -7.33
CA PRO A 144 -1.20 -9.36 -7.16
C PRO A 144 0.32 -9.59 -7.19
N ASP A 145 1.07 -8.83 -7.98
CA ASP A 145 2.52 -8.92 -8.07
C ASP A 145 3.23 -8.48 -6.77
N TRP A 146 2.51 -7.79 -5.89
CA TRP A 146 2.99 -7.32 -4.59
C TRP A 146 2.64 -8.26 -3.44
N HIS A 147 1.78 -9.25 -3.62
CA HIS A 147 1.32 -10.11 -2.52
C HIS A 147 2.47 -10.78 -1.76
N SER A 148 3.52 -11.24 -2.45
CA SER A 148 4.68 -11.86 -1.81
C SER A 148 5.47 -10.85 -0.95
N LYS A 149 5.64 -9.62 -1.44
CA LYS A 149 6.31 -8.54 -0.71
C LYS A 149 5.51 -8.10 0.51
N ILE A 150 4.18 -7.99 0.38
CA ILE A 150 3.30 -7.65 1.51
C ILE A 150 3.33 -8.77 2.56
N ARG A 151 3.30 -10.04 2.17
CA ARG A 151 3.46 -11.16 3.11
C ARG A 151 4.81 -11.11 3.83
N LYS A 152 5.90 -10.79 3.11
CA LYS A 152 7.22 -10.62 3.71
C LYS A 152 7.22 -9.48 4.72
N GLN A 153 6.70 -8.31 4.36
CA GLN A 153 6.59 -7.17 5.27
C GLN A 153 5.84 -7.55 6.56
N LEU A 154 4.67 -8.16 6.47
CA LEU A 154 3.90 -8.59 7.63
C LEU A 154 4.63 -9.67 8.45
N GLN A 155 5.39 -10.55 7.81
CA GLN A 155 6.17 -11.58 8.50
C GLN A 155 7.31 -10.96 9.31
N ASP A 156 8.05 -10.02 8.73
CA ASP A 156 9.19 -9.38 9.38
C ASP A 156 8.72 -8.44 10.51
N ASP A 157 7.68 -7.65 10.26
CA ASP A 157 7.20 -6.64 11.21
C ASP A 157 6.34 -7.21 12.35
N ALA A 158 5.55 -8.27 12.08
CA ALA A 158 4.49 -8.69 12.98
C ALA A 158 4.35 -10.21 13.12
N GLY A 159 5.34 -10.98 12.66
CA GLY A 159 5.31 -12.45 12.73
C GLY A 159 4.30 -13.10 11.76
N GLY A 160 3.72 -12.34 10.85
CA GLY A 160 2.84 -12.78 9.77
C GLY A 160 1.46 -12.15 9.76
N TYR A 161 0.74 -12.42 8.67
CA TYR A 161 -0.64 -11.99 8.53
C TYR A 161 -1.54 -12.56 9.64
N GLY A 162 -2.44 -11.71 10.15
CA GLY A 162 -3.45 -12.09 11.15
C GLY A 162 -2.93 -12.17 12.60
N LYS A 163 -1.64 -11.93 12.85
CA LYS A 163 -1.02 -12.07 14.19
C LYS A 163 -1.26 -10.89 15.10
N SER A 164 -1.07 -9.68 14.60
CA SER A 164 -1.19 -8.43 15.36
C SER A 164 -1.95 -7.34 14.60
N GLN A 165 -2.69 -7.71 13.58
CA GLN A 165 -3.54 -6.78 12.86
C GLN A 165 -4.96 -6.82 13.43
N SER A 166 -5.60 -5.65 13.46
CA SER A 166 -6.98 -5.48 13.86
C SER A 166 -7.80 -4.78 12.78
N ILE A 167 -9.13 -4.93 12.85
CA ILE A 167 -10.04 -4.36 11.86
C ILE A 167 -11.16 -3.58 12.53
N ALA A 168 -11.72 -2.64 11.77
CA ALA A 168 -13.00 -1.99 12.07
C ALA A 168 -13.83 -1.81 10.79
N ILE A 169 -15.14 -1.80 10.93
CA ILE A 169 -16.10 -1.46 9.87
C ILE A 169 -16.92 -0.28 10.36
N PHE A 170 -16.89 0.82 9.64
CA PHE A 170 -17.67 2.02 9.91
C PHE A 170 -18.89 2.11 9.01
N GLY A 171 -19.99 2.64 9.52
CA GLY A 171 -21.22 2.81 8.78
C GLY A 171 -21.98 1.50 8.56
N SER A 172 -22.67 1.41 7.42
CA SER A 172 -23.51 0.23 7.10
C SER A 172 -23.23 -0.27 5.69
N PRO A 173 -22.50 -1.37 5.55
CA PRO A 173 -22.27 -2.00 4.25
C PRO A 173 -23.57 -2.37 3.50
N ALA A 174 -24.66 -2.62 4.23
CA ALA A 174 -25.97 -2.92 3.64
C ALA A 174 -26.60 -1.71 2.91
N SER A 175 -26.27 -0.47 3.33
CA SER A 175 -26.72 0.77 2.69
C SER A 175 -25.70 1.39 1.74
N ASP A 176 -24.66 0.66 1.38
CA ASP A 176 -23.55 1.11 0.53
C ASP A 176 -22.74 2.29 1.08
N LYS A 177 -22.97 2.70 2.34
CA LYS A 177 -22.14 3.70 3.03
C LYS A 177 -21.34 3.03 4.13
N PHE A 178 -20.10 2.66 3.82
CA PHE A 178 -19.21 1.96 4.74
C PHE A 178 -17.76 2.28 4.49
N GLU A 179 -16.94 2.01 5.48
CA GLU A 179 -15.50 1.96 5.35
C GLU A 179 -14.95 0.82 6.22
N PHE A 180 -14.18 -0.06 5.61
CA PHE A 180 -13.35 -1.05 6.30
C PHE A 180 -11.95 -0.46 6.50
N VAL A 181 -11.42 -0.59 7.71
CA VAL A 181 -10.07 -0.18 8.06
C VAL A 181 -9.34 -1.34 8.69
N MET A 182 -8.13 -1.62 8.24
CA MET A 182 -7.23 -2.60 8.84
C MET A 182 -5.94 -1.92 9.27
N THR A 183 -5.52 -2.18 10.48
CA THR A 183 -4.36 -1.55 11.10
C THR A 183 -3.45 -2.58 11.76
N GLY A 184 -2.24 -2.14 12.08
CA GLY A 184 -1.22 -2.94 12.73
C GLY A 184 0.14 -2.24 12.65
N ARG A 185 1.19 -2.96 13.03
CA ARG A 185 2.53 -2.43 12.86
C ARG A 185 2.82 -2.18 11.39
N HIS A 186 3.21 -0.95 11.06
CA HIS A 186 3.48 -0.47 9.70
C HIS A 186 2.31 -0.67 8.71
N LEU A 187 1.09 -0.55 9.21
CA LEU A 187 -0.09 -0.79 8.39
C LEU A 187 -1.29 0.08 8.81
N THR A 188 -1.78 0.87 7.89
CA THR A 188 -3.16 1.39 7.86
C THR A 188 -3.64 1.34 6.42
N ILE A 189 -4.61 0.49 6.12
CA ILE A 189 -5.21 0.37 4.79
C ILE A 189 -6.73 0.35 4.90
N ARG A 190 -7.41 0.78 3.82
CA ARG A 190 -8.85 1.05 3.82
C ARG A 190 -9.55 0.48 2.61
N CYS A 191 -10.86 0.25 2.75
CA CYS A 191 -11.76 -0.10 1.67
C CYS A 191 -13.14 0.48 1.97
N ASP A 192 -13.52 1.53 1.25
CA ASP A 192 -14.75 2.30 1.52
C ASP A 192 -15.86 2.11 0.47
N GLY A 193 -15.59 1.39 -0.61
CA GLY A 193 -16.53 1.18 -1.69
C GLY A 193 -16.97 2.48 -2.37
N ASN A 194 -16.09 3.48 -2.43
CA ASN A 194 -16.35 4.85 -2.87
C ASN A 194 -17.38 5.59 -2.00
N SER A 195 -17.51 5.21 -0.73
CA SER A 195 -18.38 5.90 0.24
C SER A 195 -17.81 7.24 0.70
N THR A 196 -16.50 7.44 0.55
CA THR A 196 -15.80 8.69 0.86
C THR A 196 -15.44 9.39 -0.43
N GLU A 197 -16.33 10.28 -0.88
CA GLU A 197 -16.06 11.11 -2.06
C GLU A 197 -14.80 11.96 -1.85
N HIS A 198 -14.11 12.25 -2.94
CA HIS A 198 -12.97 13.17 -2.97
C HIS A 198 -11.66 12.68 -2.33
N VAL A 199 -11.58 11.43 -1.89
CA VAL A 199 -10.42 10.90 -1.16
C VAL A 199 -9.97 9.59 -1.77
N ALA A 200 -8.71 9.49 -2.16
CA ALA A 200 -8.12 8.23 -2.60
C ALA A 200 -7.96 7.25 -1.42
N PHE A 201 -8.05 5.95 -1.71
CA PHE A 201 -8.01 4.86 -0.72
C PHE A 201 -9.13 4.87 0.33
N GLY A 202 -10.13 5.76 0.21
CA GLY A 202 -11.13 6.01 1.26
C GLY A 202 -10.62 6.87 2.41
N GLY A 203 -9.36 7.27 2.44
CA GLY A 203 -8.76 8.09 3.49
C GLY A 203 -7.25 7.97 3.57
N PRO A 204 -6.64 8.57 4.60
CA PRO A 204 -5.19 8.50 4.77
C PRO A 204 -4.75 7.07 5.03
N ILE A 205 -3.63 6.68 4.44
CA ILE A 205 -3.00 5.37 4.67
C ILE A 205 -1.58 5.53 5.20
N PHE A 206 -1.10 4.48 5.85
CA PHE A 206 0.26 4.37 6.33
C PHE A 206 0.83 2.99 5.99
N TYR A 207 2.06 2.95 5.57
CA TYR A 207 2.81 1.71 5.39
C TYR A 207 4.29 1.91 5.74
N GLY A 208 4.97 0.81 6.01
CA GLY A 208 6.39 0.84 6.33
C GLY A 208 6.98 -0.56 6.36
N HIS A 209 8.24 -0.67 6.70
CA HIS A 209 8.92 -1.95 6.87
C HIS A 209 10.21 -1.79 7.66
N ALA A 210 10.37 -2.61 8.70
CA ALA A 210 11.61 -2.85 9.40
C ALA A 210 12.07 -4.28 9.09
N ALA A 211 12.90 -4.47 8.06
CA ALA A 211 13.22 -5.78 7.50
C ALA A 211 14.04 -6.66 8.43
N SER A 212 14.86 -6.08 9.32
CA SER A 212 15.74 -6.82 10.23
C SER A 212 15.65 -6.34 11.68
N GLY A 213 14.98 -5.23 11.96
CA GLY A 213 14.83 -4.67 13.28
C GLY A 213 14.62 -3.17 13.28
N PHE A 214 14.57 -2.57 14.47
CA PHE A 214 14.24 -1.15 14.64
C PHE A 214 15.28 -0.22 13.99
N ASN A 215 16.56 -0.47 14.26
CA ASN A 215 17.67 0.30 13.72
C ASN A 215 18.37 -0.51 12.63
N GLU A 216 17.91 -0.39 11.41
CA GLU A 216 18.52 -1.04 10.27
C GLU A 216 19.12 0.01 9.31
N PRO A 217 20.10 -0.36 8.47
CA PRO A 217 20.52 0.52 7.38
C PRO A 217 19.32 0.87 6.50
N ALA A 218 19.18 2.15 6.14
CA ALA A 218 18.09 2.62 5.29
C ALA A 218 17.99 1.82 3.98
N SER A 219 19.13 1.39 3.45
CA SER A 219 19.27 0.60 2.21
C SER A 219 19.22 -0.92 2.46
N HIS A 220 18.67 -1.40 3.58
CA HIS A 220 18.59 -2.83 3.85
C HIS A 220 17.93 -3.58 2.68
N GLU A 221 18.65 -4.52 2.07
CA GLU A 221 18.22 -5.22 0.85
C GLU A 221 16.89 -5.99 1.00
N GLY A 222 16.55 -6.37 2.24
CA GLY A 222 15.28 -7.00 2.59
C GLY A 222 14.09 -6.05 2.61
N ASN A 223 14.30 -4.70 2.61
CA ASN A 223 13.22 -3.72 2.71
C ASN A 223 12.41 -3.64 1.41
N VAL A 224 11.13 -3.99 1.47
CA VAL A 224 10.27 -4.12 0.28
C VAL A 224 9.93 -2.77 -0.37
N TYR A 225 10.08 -1.65 0.35
CA TYR A 225 9.73 -0.31 -0.14
C TYR A 225 10.94 0.57 -0.47
N TRP A 226 12.17 0.13 -0.19
CA TRP A 226 13.35 0.97 -0.40
C TRP A 226 13.56 1.41 -1.85
N HIS A 227 13.10 0.64 -2.82
CA HIS A 227 13.13 1.00 -4.24
C HIS A 227 12.42 2.33 -4.54
N GLN A 228 11.43 2.75 -3.72
CA GLN A 228 10.75 4.03 -3.86
C GLN A 228 11.71 5.19 -3.55
N ALA A 229 12.53 5.06 -2.49
CA ALA A 229 13.57 6.02 -2.19
C ALA A 229 14.64 6.09 -3.29
N LEU A 230 15.09 4.93 -3.78
CA LEU A 230 16.06 4.87 -4.89
C LEU A 230 15.53 5.53 -6.16
N LYS A 231 14.24 5.35 -6.48
CA LYS A 231 13.61 5.98 -7.63
C LYS A 231 13.54 7.50 -7.46
N ALA A 232 13.15 8.01 -6.28
CA ALA A 232 13.13 9.44 -5.98
C ALA A 232 14.54 10.05 -6.03
N ASN A 233 15.53 9.37 -5.45
CA ASN A 233 16.94 9.79 -5.50
C ASN A 233 17.53 9.74 -6.91
N GLY A 234 17.04 8.84 -7.78
CA GLY A 234 17.33 8.86 -9.22
C GLY A 234 16.97 10.19 -9.84
N LEU A 235 15.78 10.73 -9.52
CA LEU A 235 15.38 12.08 -9.95
C LEU A 235 16.30 13.16 -9.36
N TYR A 236 16.63 13.09 -8.06
CA TYR A 236 17.54 14.06 -7.44
C TYR A 236 18.90 14.15 -8.16
N LYS A 237 19.45 13.00 -8.57
CA LYS A 237 20.71 12.92 -9.31
C LYS A 237 20.65 13.52 -10.72
N MET A 238 19.45 13.62 -11.31
CA MET A 238 19.23 14.28 -12.62
C MET A 238 19.11 15.80 -12.50
N LEU A 239 18.97 16.37 -11.29
CA LEU A 239 18.79 17.79 -11.06
C LEU A 239 20.11 18.55 -11.24
N ASP A 240 20.04 19.74 -11.82
CA ASP A 240 21.19 20.68 -11.80
C ASP A 240 21.41 21.27 -10.38
N GLY A 241 22.55 21.95 -10.19
CA GLY A 241 22.94 22.48 -8.89
C GLY A 241 21.93 23.47 -8.28
N LYS A 242 21.18 24.23 -9.09
CA LYS A 242 20.16 25.17 -8.61
C LYS A 242 18.89 24.43 -8.23
N GLN A 243 18.52 23.44 -9.02
CA GLN A 243 17.40 22.58 -8.73
C GLN A 243 17.63 21.75 -7.45
N GLN A 244 18.85 21.20 -7.28
CA GLN A 244 19.23 20.48 -6.04
C GLN A 244 19.16 21.39 -4.82
N GLN A 245 19.63 22.64 -4.90
CA GLN A 245 19.51 23.61 -3.81
C GLN A 245 18.06 23.90 -3.42
N LYS A 246 17.12 23.91 -4.38
CA LYS A 246 15.69 24.08 -4.09
C LYS A 246 15.07 22.82 -3.51
N ALA A 247 15.49 21.64 -3.99
CA ALA A 247 14.95 20.36 -3.58
C ALA A 247 15.42 19.93 -2.18
N LEU A 248 16.64 20.35 -1.77
CA LEU A 248 17.26 19.91 -0.53
C LEU A 248 16.97 20.87 0.62
N ILE A 249 16.20 20.39 1.60
CA ILE A 249 15.72 21.15 2.75
C ILE A 249 16.46 20.68 4.02
N GLU A 250 16.77 21.62 4.94
CA GLU A 250 17.53 21.29 6.16
C GLU A 250 16.77 20.36 7.10
N LYS A 251 15.47 20.63 7.35
CA LYS A 251 14.67 19.91 8.34
C LYS A 251 13.44 19.27 7.70
N ALA A 252 13.25 17.97 7.94
CA ALA A 252 12.00 17.30 7.66
C ALA A 252 10.88 17.84 8.57
N PRO A 253 9.65 17.91 8.08
CA PRO A 253 8.50 18.07 8.96
C PRO A 253 8.36 16.82 9.84
N HIS A 254 7.54 16.91 10.89
CA HIS A 254 7.12 15.72 11.63
C HIS A 254 6.49 14.72 10.65
N GLU A 255 6.80 13.44 10.79
CA GLU A 255 6.36 12.44 9.80
C GLU A 255 4.83 12.35 9.68
N ALA A 256 4.10 12.47 10.79
CA ALA A 256 2.65 12.47 10.80
C ALA A 256 2.01 13.79 10.29
N ALA A 257 2.81 14.81 9.94
CA ALA A 257 2.31 16.04 9.34
C ALA A 257 1.92 15.80 7.86
N ALA A 258 0.96 14.89 7.64
CA ALA A 258 0.43 14.54 6.32
C ALA A 258 -0.82 15.34 5.92
N GLY A 259 -1.19 16.39 6.70
CA GLY A 259 -2.27 17.31 6.35
C GLY A 259 -1.93 18.18 5.15
N PHE A 260 -2.96 18.57 4.40
CA PHE A 260 -2.81 19.53 3.32
C PHE A 260 -2.54 20.93 3.89
N ARG A 261 -1.73 21.70 3.20
CA ARG A 261 -1.42 23.06 3.61
C ARG A 261 -2.61 23.98 3.34
N GLU A 262 -2.78 24.97 4.19
CA GLU A 262 -3.74 26.02 3.95
C GLU A 262 -3.43 26.78 2.66
N LYS A 263 -4.47 27.25 1.99
CA LYS A 263 -4.33 28.00 0.74
C LYS A 263 -3.44 29.24 0.94
N GLY A 264 -2.41 29.34 0.11
CA GLY A 264 -1.44 30.44 0.16
C GLY A 264 -0.18 30.14 0.98
N ILE A 265 -0.13 29.03 1.69
CA ILE A 265 1.11 28.56 2.34
C ILE A 265 1.97 27.86 1.29
N GLU A 266 3.22 28.32 1.18
CA GLU A 266 4.16 27.74 0.23
C GLU A 266 4.55 26.31 0.61
N ILE A 267 4.50 25.40 -0.37
CA ILE A 267 4.99 24.03 -0.25
C ILE A 267 6.52 24.07 -0.46
N PRO A 268 7.33 23.55 0.49
CA PRO A 268 8.78 23.50 0.32
C PRO A 268 9.21 22.55 -0.80
N GLY A 269 10.42 22.78 -1.34
CA GLY A 269 11.02 21.91 -2.33
C GLY A 269 10.97 22.45 -3.75
N LEU A 270 11.44 21.63 -4.68
CA LEU A 270 11.52 21.96 -6.10
C LEU A 270 10.18 21.74 -6.78
N PRO A 271 9.56 22.75 -7.43
CA PRO A 271 8.37 22.56 -8.23
C PRO A 271 8.61 21.58 -9.39
N ILE A 272 7.74 20.59 -9.54
CA ILE A 272 7.79 19.66 -10.68
C ILE A 272 7.63 20.42 -12.01
N LEU A 273 6.90 21.53 -12.01
CA LEU A 273 6.73 22.39 -13.18
C LEU A 273 8.08 22.92 -13.74
N GLU A 274 9.08 23.12 -12.89
CA GLU A 274 10.42 23.63 -13.27
C GLU A 274 11.37 22.55 -13.84
N LEU A 275 10.93 21.30 -13.89
CA LEU A 275 11.71 20.18 -14.39
C LEU A 275 11.75 20.15 -15.92
N SER A 276 12.85 19.65 -16.48
CA SER A 276 12.96 19.32 -17.90
C SER A 276 12.04 18.16 -18.28
N ALA A 277 11.84 17.91 -19.55
CA ALA A 277 10.99 16.83 -20.03
C ALA A 277 11.43 15.46 -19.50
N ASP A 278 12.73 15.16 -19.52
CA ASP A 278 13.28 13.89 -19.02
C ASP A 278 13.12 13.77 -17.50
N GLN A 279 13.37 14.85 -16.76
CA GLN A 279 13.13 14.90 -15.31
C GLN A 279 11.65 14.71 -14.96
N LYS A 280 10.73 15.31 -15.73
CA LYS A 280 9.28 15.11 -15.56
C LYS A 280 8.87 13.66 -15.85
N SER A 281 9.45 13.04 -16.89
CA SER A 281 9.23 11.60 -17.15
C SER A 281 9.66 10.76 -15.96
N HIS A 282 10.81 11.04 -15.36
CA HIS A 282 11.26 10.35 -14.17
C HIS A 282 10.37 10.61 -12.94
N ALA A 283 9.85 11.84 -12.79
CA ALA A 283 8.86 12.16 -11.73
C ALA A 283 7.56 11.32 -11.88
N GLN A 284 7.12 11.05 -13.11
CA GLN A 284 6.02 10.11 -13.37
C GLN A 284 6.37 8.69 -12.94
N GLU A 285 7.62 8.25 -13.17
CA GLU A 285 8.08 6.94 -12.70
C GLU A 285 8.15 6.87 -11.17
N VAL A 286 8.51 7.97 -10.48
CA VAL A 286 8.44 8.06 -9.01
C VAL A 286 6.99 7.86 -8.55
N LEU A 287 6.04 8.62 -9.12
CA LEU A 287 4.62 8.44 -8.79
C LEU A 287 4.16 7.00 -9.04
N GLN A 288 4.54 6.41 -10.16
CA GLN A 288 4.19 5.03 -10.47
C GLN A 288 4.74 4.05 -9.43
N ALA A 289 6.00 4.20 -8.99
CA ALA A 289 6.60 3.37 -7.95
C ALA A 289 5.90 3.50 -6.59
N LEU A 290 5.30 4.65 -6.30
CA LEU A 290 4.54 4.87 -5.07
C LEU A 290 3.19 4.15 -5.08
N ILE A 291 2.50 4.14 -6.22
CA ILE A 291 1.14 3.60 -6.33
C ILE A 291 1.08 2.14 -6.80
N GLU A 292 2.15 1.61 -7.40
CA GLU A 292 2.18 0.25 -7.96
C GLU A 292 1.86 -0.88 -6.95
N PRO A 293 2.11 -0.73 -5.61
CA PRO A 293 1.73 -1.76 -4.65
C PRO A 293 0.22 -2.03 -4.59
N TYR A 294 -0.61 -1.05 -4.94
CA TYR A 294 -2.05 -1.08 -4.76
C TYR A 294 -2.78 -1.60 -6.01
N ARG A 295 -4.02 -2.05 -5.86
CA ARG A 295 -4.87 -2.48 -6.98
C ARG A 295 -5.11 -1.33 -7.97
N THR A 296 -5.41 -1.67 -9.22
CA THR A 296 -5.53 -0.70 -10.33
C THR A 296 -6.57 0.39 -10.05
N SER A 297 -7.72 0.04 -9.45
CA SER A 297 -8.76 1.04 -9.11
C SER A 297 -8.25 2.14 -8.19
N ASP A 298 -7.48 1.78 -7.16
CA ASP A 298 -6.94 2.74 -6.19
C ASP A 298 -5.80 3.57 -6.82
N GLN A 299 -4.99 2.96 -7.70
CA GLN A 299 -4.01 3.70 -8.51
C GLN A 299 -4.68 4.76 -9.39
N ASP A 300 -5.80 4.41 -10.02
CA ASP A 300 -6.55 5.32 -10.90
C ASP A 300 -7.23 6.43 -10.10
N GLU A 301 -7.70 6.13 -8.89
CA GLU A 301 -8.26 7.11 -7.97
C GLU A 301 -7.21 8.13 -7.51
N VAL A 302 -5.99 7.70 -7.14
CA VAL A 302 -4.87 8.61 -6.85
C VAL A 302 -4.59 9.53 -8.04
N LYS A 303 -4.52 8.99 -9.25
CA LYS A 303 -4.29 9.78 -10.48
C LYS A 303 -5.42 10.77 -10.74
N LYS A 304 -6.67 10.37 -10.49
CA LYS A 304 -7.86 11.23 -10.63
C LYS A 304 -7.83 12.39 -9.63
N CYS A 305 -7.58 12.11 -8.35
CA CYS A 305 -7.45 13.14 -7.31
C CYS A 305 -6.32 14.13 -7.64
N LEU A 306 -5.16 13.61 -8.05
CA LEU A 306 -4.03 14.44 -8.45
C LEU A 306 -4.35 15.32 -9.66
N ALA A 307 -5.00 14.77 -10.68
CA ALA A 307 -5.38 15.51 -11.89
C ALA A 307 -6.40 16.63 -11.61
N ALA A 308 -7.33 16.43 -10.67
CA ALA A 308 -8.31 17.43 -10.27
C ALA A 308 -7.67 18.72 -9.74
N ASN A 309 -6.44 18.66 -9.22
CA ASN A 309 -5.67 19.78 -8.70
C ASN A 309 -4.48 20.18 -9.60
N GLY A 310 -4.53 19.86 -10.89
CA GLY A 310 -3.54 20.28 -11.89
C GLY A 310 -2.37 19.32 -12.08
N GLY A 311 -2.45 18.10 -11.53
CA GLY A 311 -1.50 17.03 -11.75
C GLY A 311 -0.16 17.21 -11.02
N LEU A 312 0.84 16.43 -11.41
CA LEU A 312 2.18 16.48 -10.83
C LEU A 312 2.85 17.85 -10.97
N ASP A 313 2.51 18.63 -12.00
CA ASP A 313 3.09 19.98 -12.20
C ASP A 313 2.77 20.92 -11.02
N GLN A 314 1.73 20.67 -10.25
CA GLN A 314 1.39 21.41 -9.03
C GLN A 314 2.08 20.87 -7.78
N CYS A 315 2.80 19.75 -7.89
CA CYS A 315 3.54 19.18 -6.79
C CYS A 315 4.97 19.74 -6.71
N ARG A 316 5.55 19.58 -5.53
CA ARG A 316 6.95 19.85 -5.24
C ARG A 316 7.62 18.61 -4.67
N LEU A 317 8.88 18.43 -4.97
CA LEU A 317 9.72 17.36 -4.45
C LEU A 317 10.74 17.96 -3.47
N ALA A 318 10.75 17.47 -2.24
CA ALA A 318 11.69 17.87 -1.20
C ALA A 318 12.44 16.64 -0.67
N PHE A 319 13.76 16.80 -0.52
CA PHE A 319 14.64 15.87 0.19
C PHE A 319 15.13 16.55 1.46
N TYR A 320 15.37 15.79 2.52
CA TYR A 320 15.68 16.36 3.82
C TYR A 320 17.05 15.89 4.31
N LYS A 321 17.89 16.83 4.76
CA LYS A 321 19.18 16.52 5.38
C LYS A 321 19.04 15.94 6.77
N SER A 322 17.99 16.37 7.50
CA SER A 322 17.73 15.81 8.84
C SER A 322 17.34 14.36 8.77
N GLY A 323 17.98 13.51 9.56
CA GLY A 323 17.71 12.09 9.62
C GLY A 323 18.33 11.29 8.46
N ASP A 324 19.19 11.90 7.64
CA ASP A 324 19.94 11.19 6.62
C ASP A 324 21.02 10.30 7.26
N LEU A 325 21.15 9.08 6.77
CA LEU A 325 22.11 8.09 7.27
C LEU A 325 23.23 7.85 6.25
N GLY A 326 24.40 8.28 6.60
CA GLY A 326 25.59 8.06 5.80
C GLY A 326 25.85 9.17 4.78
N ASP A 327 26.85 8.95 3.97
CA ASP A 327 27.26 9.83 2.87
C ASP A 327 27.30 8.99 1.60
N ASP A 328 26.19 8.27 1.36
CA ASP A 328 26.07 7.30 0.26
C ASP A 328 25.44 7.90 -1.01
N GLY A 329 25.08 9.18 -0.95
CA GLY A 329 24.44 9.91 -2.07
C GLY A 329 22.98 9.53 -2.30
N VAL A 330 22.31 9.00 -1.26
CA VAL A 330 20.88 8.72 -1.22
C VAL A 330 20.26 9.44 -0.03
N TRP A 331 19.32 10.34 -0.28
CA TRP A 331 18.56 11.00 0.78
C TRP A 331 17.49 10.06 1.30
N ASP A 332 17.56 9.68 2.57
CA ASP A 332 16.66 8.73 3.22
C ASP A 332 15.24 9.28 3.40
N ASN A 333 15.13 10.58 3.63
CA ASN A 333 13.86 11.23 3.91
C ASN A 333 13.51 12.20 2.79
N TRP A 334 12.31 12.05 2.25
CA TRP A 334 11.83 12.88 1.16
C TRP A 334 10.31 12.97 1.13
N ARG A 335 9.78 13.94 0.42
CA ARG A 335 8.33 14.16 0.29
C ARG A 335 8.00 14.63 -1.12
N LEU A 336 6.96 14.06 -1.69
CA LEU A 336 6.22 14.60 -2.82
C LEU A 336 4.93 15.22 -2.28
N GLU A 337 4.77 16.53 -2.44
CA GLU A 337 3.67 17.29 -1.85
C GLU A 337 3.03 18.21 -2.88
N GLY A 338 1.69 18.21 -2.96
CA GLY A 338 0.88 19.09 -3.78
C GLY A 338 -0.25 19.72 -2.95
N PRO A 339 -1.15 20.50 -3.57
CA PRO A 339 -2.25 21.16 -2.86
C PRO A 339 -3.13 20.21 -2.06
N THR A 340 -3.34 18.99 -2.59
CA THR A 340 -4.16 17.93 -1.98
C THR A 340 -3.49 16.57 -2.11
N PHE A 341 -2.18 16.55 -2.13
CA PHE A 341 -1.37 15.35 -2.29
C PHE A 341 -0.19 15.41 -1.32
N VAL A 342 -0.09 14.45 -0.41
CA VAL A 342 1.07 14.28 0.47
C VAL A 342 1.49 12.82 0.42
N TRP A 343 2.75 12.59 0.02
CA TRP A 343 3.42 11.30 0.12
C TRP A 343 4.76 11.54 0.80
N HIS A 344 4.81 11.25 2.09
CA HIS A 344 5.99 11.48 2.93
C HIS A 344 6.68 10.16 3.22
N PHE A 345 7.91 10.03 2.74
CA PHE A 345 8.76 8.87 2.93
C PHE A 345 9.87 9.21 3.95
N ARG A 346 9.93 8.45 5.02
CA ARG A 346 11.00 8.47 6.02
C ARG A 346 11.73 7.13 5.97
N GLY A 347 13.01 7.11 5.60
CA GLY A 347 13.83 5.89 5.52
C GLY A 347 14.56 5.54 6.82
N ASN A 348 14.80 6.50 7.70
CA ASN A 348 15.55 6.34 8.94
C ASN A 348 14.62 6.46 10.17
N PRO A 349 14.70 5.54 11.18
CA PRO A 349 15.59 4.39 11.35
C PRO A 349 15.16 3.15 10.57
N HIS A 350 14.02 3.15 9.93
CA HIS A 350 13.45 2.21 8.98
C HIS A 350 12.32 2.90 8.21
N VAL A 351 11.78 2.24 7.20
CA VAL A 351 10.80 2.87 6.30
C VAL A 351 9.46 3.10 6.97
N HIS A 352 9.04 4.36 7.01
CA HIS A 352 7.68 4.83 7.30
C HIS A 352 7.18 5.69 6.15
N VAL A 353 5.96 5.46 5.69
CA VAL A 353 5.36 6.25 4.61
C VAL A 353 3.94 6.67 4.98
N TRP A 354 3.75 7.98 5.00
CA TRP A 354 2.46 8.62 5.28
C TRP A 354 1.86 9.15 4.00
N VAL A 355 0.62 8.78 3.74
CA VAL A 355 -0.07 9.13 2.49
C VAL A 355 -1.41 9.78 2.79
N ASN A 356 -1.63 10.94 2.16
CA ASN A 356 -2.93 11.60 2.14
C ASN A 356 -3.14 12.19 0.75
N VAL A 357 -4.16 11.74 0.05
CA VAL A 357 -4.45 12.14 -1.34
C VAL A 357 -5.94 12.37 -1.50
N ALA A 358 -6.30 13.55 -2.01
CA ALA A 358 -7.69 13.92 -2.24
C ALA A 358 -7.82 14.82 -3.47
N ASP A 359 -9.04 15.04 -3.96
CA ASP A 359 -9.32 16.09 -4.94
C ASP A 359 -9.77 17.40 -4.28
N ASN A 360 -10.04 17.37 -2.97
CA ASN A 360 -10.53 18.50 -2.17
C ASN A 360 -9.74 18.63 -0.87
N ALA A 361 -9.27 19.83 -0.56
CA ALA A 361 -8.43 20.10 0.62
C ALA A 361 -9.22 20.10 1.95
N SER A 362 -10.56 20.11 1.93
CA SER A 362 -11.40 20.15 3.13
C SER A 362 -11.74 18.76 3.69
N VAL A 363 -11.19 17.69 3.13
CA VAL A 363 -11.41 16.33 3.64
C VAL A 363 -10.79 16.17 5.04
N PRO A 364 -11.47 15.48 5.97
CA PRO A 364 -10.97 15.32 7.33
C PRO A 364 -9.75 14.42 7.38
N LEU A 365 -8.75 14.82 8.16
CA LEU A 365 -7.57 14.04 8.49
C LEU A 365 -7.38 14.02 10.00
N ASN A 366 -7.07 12.86 10.56
CA ASN A 366 -6.71 12.67 11.95
C ASN A 366 -5.41 11.86 12.03
N ALA A 367 -4.28 12.50 11.70
CA ALA A 367 -2.96 11.87 11.74
C ALA A 367 -2.29 12.15 13.10
N ARG A 368 -1.75 11.09 13.71
CA ARG A 368 -0.97 11.16 14.95
C ARG A 368 0.22 10.21 14.86
N GLY A 369 1.41 10.68 15.22
CA GLY A 369 2.63 9.90 15.26
C GLY A 369 3.46 10.23 16.48
#